data_4a980a858d2340f6b0aaf85ebfac7675
#
_entry.id   4a980a858d2340f6b0aaf85ebfac7675
#
_cell.length_a   1.000
_cell.length_b   1.000
_cell.length_c   1.000
_cell.angle_alpha   90.00
_cell.angle_beta   90.00
_cell.angle_gamma   90.00
#
_symmetry.space_group_name_H-M   'P 1'
#
loop_
_entity.id
_entity.type
_entity.pdbx_description
1 polymer ?
#
loop_
_entity_poly.entity_id
_entity_poly.type
_entity_poly.pdbx_seq_one_letter_code
_entity_poly.pdbx_strand_id
1 'polypeptide(L)'
;MLVIHPKDRTTEVLAMLYDGKGAQVITDNPSRHLLKDQMYHLPKREWIMLLGHGCDRGLYFRENDEDKNFDKIIIDKSFNHQLRHHGSRLIGIWCHAVEFARQEGLHGLFSGMLISEKAEAEEYGIDATQEKILASNRMMFAKLRSLLDDEDVMWHEIPERMREWDEEHTALSEFNYGNFYYL
;
A
#
# COMPACT_ATOMS: atom_id res chain seq x y z
N MET A 1 5.76 3.64 14.65
CA MET A 1 5.09 3.28 13.37
C MET A 1 4.63 1.83 13.41
N LEU A 2 3.40 1.55 13.01
CA LEU A 2 2.85 0.20 12.88
C LEU A 2 2.71 -0.12 11.38
N VAL A 3 3.20 -1.29 10.97
CA VAL A 3 3.07 -1.80 9.61
C VAL A 3 2.33 -3.13 9.62
N ILE A 4 1.29 -3.24 8.81
CA ILE A 4 0.60 -4.50 8.54
C ILE A 4 0.89 -4.84 7.09
N HIS A 5 1.77 -5.82 6.90
CA HIS A 5 2.23 -6.28 5.59
C HIS A 5 2.24 -7.80 5.58
N PRO A 6 1.12 -8.44 5.23
CA PRO A 6 1.05 -9.89 5.10
C PRO A 6 2.17 -10.41 4.24
N LYS A 7 2.82 -11.48 4.71
CA LYS A 7 3.93 -12.08 3.98
C LYS A 7 3.44 -12.61 2.63
N ASP A 8 3.99 -12.07 1.56
CA ASP A 8 3.64 -12.42 0.20
C ASP A 8 4.79 -12.05 -0.73
N ARG A 9 5.27 -13.02 -1.51
CA ARG A 9 6.41 -12.86 -2.41
C ARG A 9 6.20 -11.74 -3.45
N THR A 10 4.97 -11.56 -3.93
CA THR A 10 4.67 -10.60 -4.99
C THR A 10 4.61 -9.16 -4.47
N THR A 11 4.42 -8.99 -3.16
CA THR A 11 4.37 -7.68 -2.50
C THR A 11 5.61 -7.36 -1.65
N GLU A 12 6.62 -8.24 -1.62
CA GLU A 12 7.84 -8.07 -0.84
C GLU A 12 8.57 -6.74 -1.11
N VAL A 13 8.47 -6.23 -2.34
CA VAL A 13 9.02 -4.93 -2.73
C VAL A 13 8.51 -3.78 -1.85
N LEU A 14 7.32 -3.88 -1.29
CA LEU A 14 6.73 -2.86 -0.40
C LEU A 14 7.49 -2.72 0.93
N ALA A 15 8.30 -3.71 1.32
CA ALA A 15 9.15 -3.62 2.50
C ALA A 15 10.12 -2.44 2.44
N MET A 16 10.49 -2.00 1.24
CA MET A 16 11.31 -0.80 1.03
C MET A 16 10.73 0.44 1.73
N LEU A 17 9.42 0.53 1.89
CA LEU A 17 8.77 1.71 2.49
C LEU A 17 9.03 1.86 3.99
N TYR A 18 9.33 0.76 4.69
CA TYR A 18 9.51 0.76 6.14
C TYR A 18 10.84 0.18 6.63
N ASP A 19 11.61 -0.48 5.78
CA ASP A 19 12.91 -1.07 6.17
C ASP A 19 13.84 -0.01 6.76
N GLY A 20 14.44 -0.35 7.91
CA GLY A 20 15.36 0.54 8.63
C GLY A 20 14.68 1.66 9.43
N LYS A 21 13.34 1.76 9.47
CA LYS A 21 12.60 2.80 10.19
C LYS A 21 12.21 2.43 11.64
N GLY A 22 12.63 1.27 12.14
CA GLY A 22 12.25 0.81 13.48
C GLY A 22 10.73 0.54 13.62
N ALA A 23 10.09 0.10 12.53
CA ALA A 23 8.68 -0.21 12.52
C ALA A 23 8.36 -1.48 13.29
N GLN A 24 7.21 -1.49 13.98
CA GLN A 24 6.57 -2.72 14.41
C GLN A 24 5.84 -3.32 13.20
N VAL A 25 6.34 -4.44 12.68
CA VAL A 25 5.81 -5.08 11.47
C VAL A 25 5.03 -6.34 11.83
N ILE A 26 3.83 -6.47 11.29
CA ILE A 26 2.96 -7.63 11.41
C ILE A 26 2.85 -8.28 10.03
N THR A 27 3.43 -9.46 9.90
CA THR A 27 3.49 -10.23 8.63
C THR A 27 2.58 -11.45 8.64
N ASP A 28 2.31 -11.98 9.85
CA ASP A 28 1.52 -13.20 10.03
C ASP A 28 0.02 -12.88 10.10
N ASN A 29 -0.76 -13.90 10.45
CA ASN A 29 -2.19 -13.85 10.59
C ASN A 29 -2.62 -13.50 12.04
N PRO A 30 -2.52 -12.27 12.50
CA PRO A 30 -2.91 -11.91 13.85
C PRO A 30 -4.43 -11.97 14.02
N SER A 31 -4.87 -12.14 15.25
CA SER A 31 -6.28 -12.00 15.54
C SER A 31 -6.75 -10.55 15.33
N ARG A 32 -7.98 -10.36 14.89
CA ARG A 32 -8.59 -9.03 14.72
C ARG A 32 -8.57 -8.21 16.01
N HIS A 33 -8.74 -8.89 17.15
CA HIS A 33 -8.67 -8.24 18.46
C HIS A 33 -7.28 -7.66 18.72
N LEU A 34 -6.23 -8.44 18.47
CA LEU A 34 -4.85 -7.98 18.64
C LEU A 34 -4.54 -6.78 17.75
N LEU A 35 -4.93 -6.81 16.47
CA LEU A 35 -4.74 -5.69 15.55
C LEU A 35 -5.45 -4.42 16.03
N LYS A 36 -6.71 -4.54 16.47
CA LYS A 36 -7.47 -3.39 16.98
C LYS A 36 -6.86 -2.82 18.25
N ASP A 37 -6.38 -3.68 19.13
CA ASP A 37 -5.73 -3.29 20.38
C ASP A 37 -4.42 -2.53 20.10
N GLN A 38 -3.59 -3.05 19.19
CA GLN A 38 -2.35 -2.39 18.81
C GLN A 38 -2.59 -1.02 18.16
N MET A 39 -3.56 -0.92 17.26
CA MET A 39 -3.94 0.37 16.64
C MET A 39 -4.50 1.35 17.68
N TYR A 40 -5.27 0.86 18.64
CA TYR A 40 -5.87 1.70 19.68
C TYR A 40 -4.82 2.31 20.62
N HIS A 41 -3.78 1.53 20.97
CA HIS A 41 -2.71 1.99 21.86
C HIS A 41 -1.58 2.73 21.12
N LEU A 42 -1.57 2.70 19.80
CA LEU A 42 -0.58 3.44 19.02
C LEU A 42 -0.81 4.96 19.19
N PRO A 43 0.23 5.74 19.49
CA PRO A 43 0.10 7.21 19.56
C PRO A 43 -0.45 7.79 18.24
N LYS A 44 -1.37 8.74 18.32
CA LYS A 44 -2.04 9.35 17.14
C LYS A 44 -1.09 9.92 16.10
N ARG A 45 0.10 10.35 16.51
CA ARG A 45 1.13 10.90 15.63
C ARG A 45 1.93 9.84 14.86
N GLU A 46 1.78 8.58 15.26
CA GLU A 46 2.47 7.47 14.62
C GLU A 46 1.76 7.06 13.33
N TRP A 47 2.56 6.60 12.39
CA TRP A 47 2.06 6.13 11.11
C TRP A 47 1.49 4.73 11.22
N ILE A 48 0.45 4.47 10.44
CA ILE A 48 -0.03 3.12 10.14
C ILE A 48 0.15 2.90 8.65
N MET A 49 0.93 1.88 8.28
CA MET A 49 1.05 1.40 6.91
C MET A 49 0.32 0.07 6.76
N LEU A 50 -0.56 0.00 5.79
CA LEU A 50 -1.31 -1.19 5.40
C LEU A 50 -0.87 -1.53 3.98
N LEU A 51 -0.13 -2.62 3.81
CA LEU A 51 0.59 -2.95 2.58
C LEU A 51 0.29 -4.38 2.14
N GLY A 52 0.12 -4.61 0.83
CA GLY A 52 -0.08 -5.96 0.31
C GLY A 52 -1.09 -6.05 -0.82
N HIS A 53 -1.80 -7.17 -0.89
CA HIS A 53 -2.93 -7.37 -1.80
C HIS A 53 -4.25 -6.96 -1.15
N GLY A 54 -5.21 -6.55 -1.98
CA GLY A 54 -6.53 -6.19 -1.48
C GLY A 54 -7.51 -5.79 -2.57
N CYS A 55 -8.64 -5.25 -2.15
CA CYS A 55 -9.66 -4.68 -3.01
C CYS A 55 -10.35 -3.50 -2.30
N ASP A 56 -11.43 -2.99 -2.88
CA ASP A 56 -12.28 -1.94 -2.31
C ASP A 56 -12.94 -2.31 -0.96
N ARG A 57 -12.82 -3.55 -0.51
CA ARG A 57 -13.32 -4.02 0.79
C ARG A 57 -12.24 -4.15 1.86
N GLY A 58 -10.95 -4.07 1.49
CA GLY A 58 -9.83 -4.07 2.43
C GLY A 58 -8.62 -4.89 2.02
N LEU A 59 -7.71 -5.07 2.98
CA LEU A 59 -6.43 -5.75 2.82
C LEU A 59 -6.59 -7.25 3.00
N TYR A 60 -6.00 -8.03 2.10
CA TYR A 60 -6.05 -9.49 2.07
C TYR A 60 -4.90 -10.14 2.85
N PHE A 61 -5.16 -11.38 3.24
CA PHE A 61 -4.18 -12.32 3.76
C PHE A 61 -4.32 -13.67 3.06
N ARG A 62 -3.20 -14.33 2.80
CA ARG A 62 -3.13 -15.76 2.45
C ARG A 62 -2.02 -16.43 3.26
N GLU A 63 -2.25 -17.68 3.64
CA GLU A 63 -1.33 -18.46 4.45
C GLU A 63 -0.20 -19.04 3.60
N ASN A 64 -0.52 -19.39 2.35
CA ASN A 64 0.41 -19.96 1.39
C ASN A 64 0.53 -19.09 0.14
N ASP A 65 1.74 -18.65 -0.13
CA ASP A 65 2.11 -17.80 -1.27
C ASP A 65 1.87 -18.46 -2.64
N GLU A 66 1.80 -19.80 -2.68
CA GLU A 66 1.56 -20.55 -3.91
C GLU A 66 0.06 -20.65 -4.26
N ASP A 67 -0.82 -20.37 -3.30
CA ASP A 67 -2.26 -20.39 -3.52
C ASP A 67 -2.69 -19.19 -4.36
N LYS A 68 -3.55 -19.44 -5.34
CA LYS A 68 -4.12 -18.36 -6.16
C LYS A 68 -5.17 -17.54 -5.43
N ASN A 69 -5.76 -18.08 -4.38
CA ASN A 69 -6.85 -17.45 -3.63
C ASN A 69 -6.34 -16.90 -2.30
N PHE A 70 -6.95 -15.81 -1.87
CA PHE A 70 -6.73 -15.26 -0.54
C PHE A 70 -7.67 -15.92 0.48
N ASP A 71 -7.15 -16.20 1.68
CA ASP A 71 -7.92 -16.88 2.72
C ASP A 71 -8.95 -15.95 3.36
N LYS A 72 -8.59 -14.69 3.55
CA LYS A 72 -9.48 -13.72 4.21
C LYS A 72 -9.06 -12.27 4.02
N ILE A 73 -9.96 -11.37 4.41
CA ILE A 73 -9.68 -9.95 4.59
C ILE A 73 -9.27 -9.74 6.06
N ILE A 74 -8.07 -9.23 6.30
CA ILE A 74 -7.55 -8.96 7.65
C ILE A 74 -7.83 -7.54 8.13
N ILE A 75 -7.88 -6.57 7.23
CA ILE A 75 -8.32 -5.19 7.48
C ILE A 75 -9.53 -4.91 6.62
N ASP A 76 -10.66 -4.59 7.25
CA ASP A 76 -11.91 -4.22 6.61
C ASP A 76 -12.60 -3.06 7.35
N LYS A 77 -13.81 -2.71 6.95
CA LYS A 77 -14.62 -1.64 7.57
C LYS A 77 -14.76 -1.72 9.10
N SER A 78 -14.58 -2.89 9.72
CA SER A 78 -14.67 -3.01 11.18
C SER A 78 -13.48 -2.38 11.92
N PHE A 79 -12.44 -1.95 11.19
CA PHE A 79 -11.28 -1.22 11.71
C PHE A 79 -11.42 0.30 11.60
N ASN A 80 -12.52 0.81 11.04
CA ASN A 80 -12.70 2.24 10.76
C ASN A 80 -12.50 3.12 11.98
N HIS A 81 -12.98 2.68 13.14
CA HIS A 81 -12.83 3.48 14.37
C HIS A 81 -11.35 3.71 14.69
N GLN A 82 -10.53 2.65 14.61
CA GLN A 82 -9.09 2.73 14.87
C GLN A 82 -8.38 3.54 13.77
N LEU A 83 -8.68 3.27 12.50
CA LEU A 83 -8.03 3.93 11.38
C LEU A 83 -8.33 5.43 11.33
N ARG A 84 -9.59 5.84 11.54
CA ARG A 84 -9.96 7.27 11.60
C ARG A 84 -9.28 8.02 12.73
N HIS A 85 -8.90 7.32 13.80
CA HIS A 85 -8.17 7.93 14.91
C HIS A 85 -6.76 8.40 14.53
N HIS A 86 -6.17 7.81 13.48
CA HIS A 86 -4.86 8.14 12.93
C HIS A 86 -4.95 8.94 11.62
N GLY A 87 -6.05 9.64 11.37
CA GLY A 87 -6.28 10.42 10.15
C GLY A 87 -5.06 11.25 9.75
N SER A 88 -4.78 11.35 8.45
CA SER A 88 -3.59 11.93 7.82
C SER A 88 -2.24 11.25 8.13
N ARG A 89 -2.23 10.15 8.86
CA ARG A 89 -1.06 9.30 9.15
C ARG A 89 -1.24 7.87 8.65
N LEU A 90 -2.20 7.66 7.76
CA LEU A 90 -2.47 6.38 7.14
C LEU A 90 -1.82 6.29 5.76
N ILE A 91 -1.21 5.15 5.49
CA ILE A 91 -0.73 4.76 4.16
C ILE A 91 -1.36 3.42 3.83
N GLY A 92 -2.11 3.35 2.74
CA GLY A 92 -2.72 2.11 2.24
C GLY A 92 -2.24 1.81 0.83
N ILE A 93 -1.42 0.78 0.66
CA ILE A 93 -0.88 0.37 -0.63
C ILE A 93 -1.34 -1.06 -0.94
N TRP A 94 -2.45 -1.17 -1.64
CA TRP A 94 -2.99 -2.40 -2.25
C TRP A 94 -3.95 -2.00 -3.37
N CYS A 95 -4.33 -2.93 -4.24
CA CYS A 95 -5.25 -2.65 -5.35
C CYS A 95 -6.60 -2.16 -4.82
N HIS A 96 -7.01 -0.95 -5.25
CA HIS A 96 -8.25 -0.27 -4.83
C HIS A 96 -8.28 0.20 -3.36
N ALA A 97 -7.14 0.49 -2.76
CA ALA A 97 -7.08 1.06 -1.41
C ALA A 97 -7.78 2.42 -1.31
N VAL A 98 -7.70 3.24 -2.36
CA VAL A 98 -8.36 4.55 -2.40
C VAL A 98 -9.89 4.44 -2.39
N GLU A 99 -10.45 3.43 -3.07
CA GLU A 99 -11.89 3.15 -3.06
C GLU A 99 -12.36 2.74 -1.67
N PHE A 100 -11.61 1.83 -1.00
CA PHE A 100 -11.85 1.49 0.39
C PHE A 100 -11.81 2.73 1.29
N ALA A 101 -10.78 3.55 1.16
CA ALA A 101 -10.61 4.75 1.98
C ALA A 101 -11.76 5.76 1.78
N ARG A 102 -12.22 5.97 0.53
CA ARG A 102 -13.37 6.83 0.22
C ARG A 102 -14.66 6.31 0.83
N GLN A 103 -14.95 5.00 0.67
CA GLN A 103 -16.14 4.37 1.24
C GLN A 103 -16.18 4.48 2.75
N GLU A 104 -15.02 4.37 3.39
CA GLU A 104 -14.90 4.33 4.84
C GLU A 104 -14.53 5.68 5.47
N GLY A 105 -14.41 6.77 4.68
CA GLY A 105 -14.11 8.12 5.15
C GLY A 105 -12.77 8.20 5.88
N LEU A 106 -11.74 7.57 5.30
CA LEU A 106 -10.37 7.60 5.79
C LEU A 106 -9.59 8.74 5.11
N HIS A 107 -8.59 9.26 5.82
CA HIS A 107 -7.69 10.29 5.32
C HIS A 107 -6.25 9.77 5.33
N GLY A 108 -5.47 10.12 4.32
CA GLY A 108 -4.08 9.69 4.17
C GLY A 108 -3.68 9.45 2.72
N LEU A 109 -2.59 8.71 2.51
CA LEU A 109 -2.07 8.35 1.20
C LEU A 109 -2.50 6.92 0.82
N PHE A 110 -3.17 6.77 -0.32
CA PHE A 110 -3.71 5.49 -0.76
C PHE A 110 -3.40 5.24 -2.23
N SER A 111 -3.19 3.96 -2.59
CA SER A 111 -3.07 3.56 -3.99
C SER A 111 -4.43 3.21 -4.60
N GLY A 112 -4.54 3.41 -5.91
CA GLY A 112 -5.53 2.76 -6.75
C GLY A 112 -5.07 1.35 -7.14
N MET A 113 -5.38 0.94 -8.38
CA MET A 113 -4.83 -0.28 -8.96
C MET A 113 -3.33 -0.10 -9.25
N LEU A 114 -2.52 -1.06 -8.83
CA LEU A 114 -1.10 -1.12 -9.16
C LEU A 114 -0.82 -2.44 -9.87
N ILE A 115 -0.17 -2.35 -11.03
CA ILE A 115 0.25 -3.53 -11.78
C ILE A 115 1.51 -4.11 -11.13
N SER A 116 1.38 -5.33 -10.61
CA SER A 116 2.45 -6.08 -9.94
C SER A 116 2.81 -7.40 -10.66
N GLU A 117 1.89 -7.88 -11.50
CA GLU A 117 2.05 -9.14 -12.24
C GLU A 117 1.73 -8.96 -13.73
N LYS A 118 2.32 -9.85 -14.55
CA LYS A 118 2.12 -9.82 -16.01
C LYS A 118 0.65 -9.98 -16.41
N ALA A 119 -0.10 -10.82 -15.71
CA ALA A 119 -1.53 -11.02 -15.99
C ALA A 119 -2.34 -9.73 -15.81
N GLU A 120 -2.01 -8.93 -14.79
CA GLU A 120 -2.62 -7.62 -14.58
C GLU A 120 -2.26 -6.64 -15.70
N ALA A 121 -0.98 -6.61 -16.13
CA ALA A 121 -0.56 -5.78 -17.26
C ALA A 121 -1.33 -6.12 -18.53
N GLU A 122 -1.50 -7.39 -18.83
CA GLU A 122 -2.27 -7.88 -19.98
C GLU A 122 -3.74 -7.46 -19.91
N GLU A 123 -4.36 -7.49 -18.72
CA GLU A 123 -5.75 -7.05 -18.51
C GLU A 123 -5.94 -5.57 -18.85
N TYR A 124 -4.94 -4.74 -18.55
CA TYR A 124 -4.95 -3.30 -18.88
C TYR A 124 -4.35 -2.98 -20.25
N GLY A 125 -4.04 -4.00 -21.08
CA GLY A 125 -3.48 -3.82 -22.42
C GLY A 125 -2.07 -3.29 -22.44
N ILE A 126 -1.33 -3.48 -21.35
CA ILE A 126 0.07 -3.04 -21.19
C ILE A 126 1.00 -4.22 -21.47
N ASP A 127 1.83 -4.08 -22.50
CA ASP A 127 2.85 -5.08 -22.86
C ASP A 127 4.10 -4.92 -21.99
N ALA A 128 4.18 -5.70 -20.93
CA ALA A 128 5.33 -5.71 -20.03
C ALA A 128 5.68 -7.13 -19.56
N THR A 129 6.98 -7.42 -19.50
CA THR A 129 7.45 -8.67 -18.89
C THR A 129 7.45 -8.55 -17.37
N GLN A 130 7.36 -9.69 -16.66
CA GLN A 130 7.41 -9.69 -15.19
C GLN A 130 8.67 -9.02 -14.64
N GLU A 131 9.80 -9.17 -15.32
CA GLU A 131 11.06 -8.52 -14.93
C GLU A 131 10.99 -7.00 -15.02
N LYS A 132 10.38 -6.48 -16.10
CA LYS A 132 10.16 -5.04 -16.27
C LYS A 132 9.22 -4.48 -15.21
N ILE A 133 8.13 -5.19 -14.91
CA ILE A 133 7.18 -4.81 -13.87
C ILE A 133 7.89 -4.71 -12.52
N LEU A 134 8.67 -5.73 -12.15
CA LEU A 134 9.42 -5.72 -10.88
C LEU A 134 10.46 -4.59 -10.82
N ALA A 135 11.17 -4.32 -11.93
CA ALA A 135 12.16 -3.25 -11.98
C ALA A 135 11.51 -1.86 -11.83
N SER A 136 10.44 -1.60 -12.60
CA SER A 136 9.68 -0.34 -12.54
C SER A 136 9.07 -0.13 -11.16
N ASN A 137 8.45 -1.16 -10.57
CA ASN A 137 7.88 -1.06 -9.23
C ASN A 137 8.94 -0.78 -8.15
N ARG A 138 10.14 -1.36 -8.25
CA ARG A 138 11.24 -1.04 -7.33
C ARG A 138 11.63 0.43 -7.42
N MET A 139 11.75 0.97 -8.62
CA MET A 139 12.06 2.40 -8.83
C MET A 139 10.96 3.28 -8.26
N MET A 140 9.72 2.97 -8.56
CA MET A 140 8.54 3.70 -8.07
C MET A 140 8.48 3.72 -6.53
N PHE A 141 8.62 2.57 -5.86
CA PHE A 141 8.57 2.54 -4.40
C PHE A 141 9.82 3.16 -3.75
N ALA A 142 10.99 3.13 -4.38
CA ALA A 142 12.15 3.87 -3.92
C ALA A 142 11.90 5.38 -3.95
N LYS A 143 11.25 5.90 -5.00
CA LYS A 143 10.86 7.31 -5.11
C LYS A 143 9.78 7.66 -4.09
N LEU A 144 8.75 6.83 -3.94
CA LEU A 144 7.72 7.02 -2.90
C LEU A 144 8.35 7.07 -1.51
N ARG A 145 9.28 6.17 -1.22
CA ARG A 145 10.04 6.19 0.04
C ARG A 145 10.75 7.51 0.25
N SER A 146 11.47 7.99 -0.76
CA SER A 146 12.19 9.27 -0.69
C SER A 146 11.26 10.43 -0.36
N LEU A 147 10.07 10.49 -0.99
CA LEU A 147 9.05 11.50 -0.69
C LEU A 147 8.47 11.38 0.72
N LEU A 148 8.29 10.17 1.23
CA LEU A 148 7.82 9.94 2.59
C LEU A 148 8.87 10.27 3.66
N ASP A 149 10.16 10.23 3.32
CA ASP A 149 11.28 10.54 4.20
C ASP A 149 11.67 12.01 4.18
N ASP A 150 11.19 12.77 3.20
CA ASP A 150 11.45 14.19 3.04
C ASP A 150 10.49 15.02 3.91
N GLU A 151 11.02 15.66 4.95
CA GLU A 151 10.24 16.47 5.89
C GLU A 151 9.66 17.74 5.25
N ASP A 152 10.21 18.19 4.14
CA ASP A 152 9.74 19.36 3.40
C ASP A 152 8.59 19.02 2.44
N VAL A 153 8.29 17.73 2.21
CA VAL A 153 7.21 17.28 1.34
C VAL A 153 5.93 17.08 2.13
N MET A 154 4.91 17.84 1.76
CA MET A 154 3.57 17.62 2.32
C MET A 154 2.91 16.40 1.63
N TRP A 155 2.32 15.51 2.40
CA TRP A 155 1.77 14.26 1.87
C TRP A 155 0.70 14.44 0.77
N HIS A 156 -0.03 15.54 0.78
CA HIS A 156 -0.99 15.84 -0.28
C HIS A 156 -0.34 16.16 -1.64
N GLU A 157 0.96 16.50 -1.65
CA GLU A 157 1.73 16.74 -2.87
C GLU A 157 2.28 15.44 -3.47
N ILE A 158 2.38 14.36 -2.68
CA ILE A 158 3.00 13.10 -3.11
C ILE A 158 2.39 12.57 -4.42
N PRO A 159 1.05 12.52 -4.62
CA PRO A 159 0.48 12.02 -5.86
C PRO A 159 0.93 12.79 -7.12
N GLU A 160 1.08 14.11 -7.02
CA GLU A 160 1.58 14.94 -8.13
C GLU A 160 3.07 14.71 -8.36
N ARG A 161 3.87 14.75 -7.30
CA ARG A 161 5.31 14.49 -7.37
C ARG A 161 5.64 13.08 -7.87
N MET A 162 4.83 12.08 -7.55
CA MET A 162 4.99 10.74 -8.11
C MET A 162 4.84 10.75 -9.63
N ARG A 163 3.80 11.42 -10.17
CA ARG A 163 3.62 11.54 -11.63
C ARG A 163 4.77 12.30 -12.31
N GLU A 164 5.24 13.38 -11.69
CA GLU A 164 6.37 14.17 -12.22
C GLU A 164 7.70 13.41 -12.20
N TRP A 165 7.85 12.47 -11.26
CA TRP A 165 9.07 11.69 -11.08
C TRP A 165 9.09 10.38 -11.88
N ASP A 166 8.10 10.16 -12.72
CA ASP A 166 8.15 9.07 -13.71
C ASP A 166 9.15 9.42 -14.80
N GLU A 167 10.36 8.88 -14.69
CA GLU A 167 11.43 9.06 -15.68
C GLU A 167 11.39 8.01 -16.79
N GLU A 168 10.61 6.96 -16.62
CA GLU A 168 10.51 5.86 -17.58
C GLU A 168 9.60 6.20 -18.75
N HIS A 169 8.53 6.98 -18.51
CA HIS A 169 7.50 7.36 -19.48
C HIS A 169 6.99 6.19 -20.32
N THR A 170 6.79 5.05 -19.67
CA THR A 170 6.20 3.87 -20.27
C THR A 170 4.72 3.75 -19.86
N ALA A 171 3.90 3.05 -20.65
CA ALA A 171 2.51 2.82 -20.27
C ALA A 171 2.37 2.17 -18.89
N LEU A 172 3.33 1.31 -18.49
CA LEU A 172 3.38 0.69 -17.17
C LEU A 172 3.69 1.71 -16.06
N SER A 173 4.74 2.52 -16.24
CA SER A 173 5.15 3.49 -15.22
C SER A 173 4.11 4.60 -15.08
N GLU A 174 3.62 5.16 -16.19
CA GLU A 174 2.54 6.15 -16.17
C GLU A 174 1.29 5.63 -15.44
N PHE A 175 0.91 4.36 -15.68
CA PHE A 175 -0.20 3.74 -14.97
C PHE A 175 0.07 3.67 -13.48
N ASN A 176 1.19 3.09 -13.05
CA ASN A 176 1.49 2.86 -11.64
C ASN A 176 1.80 4.15 -10.87
N TYR A 177 2.62 5.05 -11.42
CA TYR A 177 2.91 6.35 -10.80
C TYR A 177 1.69 7.26 -10.70
N GLY A 178 0.75 7.13 -11.66
CA GLY A 178 -0.52 7.87 -11.66
C GLY A 178 -1.54 7.41 -10.63
N ASN A 179 -1.34 6.24 -10.02
CA ASN A 179 -2.32 5.60 -9.14
C ASN A 179 -2.03 5.80 -7.63
N PHE A 180 -1.57 6.99 -7.24
CA PHE A 180 -1.50 7.42 -5.85
C PHE A 180 -2.45 8.59 -5.60
N TYR A 181 -3.09 8.60 -4.43
CA TYR A 181 -4.13 9.56 -4.05
C TYR A 181 -3.95 9.96 -2.59
N TYR A 182 -4.17 11.24 -2.31
CA TYR A 182 -4.28 11.74 -0.95
C TYR A 182 -5.73 12.16 -0.68
N LEU A 183 -6.32 11.69 0.42
CA LEU A 183 -7.69 11.96 0.81
C LEU A 183 -7.76 12.75 2.12
#